data_4a453972bebf0bc8468654629a308aa5
#
_entry.id   4a453972bebf0bc8468654629a308aa5
#
_cell.length_a   1.000
_cell.length_b   1.000
_cell.length_c   1.000
_cell.angle_alpha   90.00
_cell.angle_beta   90.00
_cell.angle_gamma   90.00
#
_symmetry.space_group_name_H-M   'P 1'
#
loop_
_entity.id
_entity.type
_entity.pdbx_description
1 polymer ?
#
loop_
_entity_poly.entity_id
_entity_poly.type
_entity_poly.pdbx_seq_one_letter_code
_entity_poly.pdbx_strand_id
1 'polypeptide(L)'
;MREAFAAAGDPPPRSILIEPGTDLSVLNGMQYPLIVKPTDRSGSRGITEVQRPAALQAAIVRAREQSFEKKVLVEEFVTGQEYSVECVSYRGEHHLLQITLKYTTGAPMYIETGHMEPAPLTAEMREKVRSVVFHALDTLEIQNGASHSELKIDQAGNIKLIEIGGRMGGDCIGSHL
;
A
#
# COMPACT_ATOMS: atom_id res chain seq x y z
N MET A 1 2.59 -7.10 8.02
CA MET A 1 3.17 -6.78 6.71
C MET A 1 4.49 -6.00 6.82
N ARG A 2 4.53 -4.75 7.33
CA ARG A 2 5.77 -3.94 7.38
C ARG A 2 6.91 -4.61 8.14
N GLU A 3 6.63 -5.20 9.30
CA GLU A 3 7.61 -5.93 10.11
C GLU A 3 8.13 -7.18 9.40
N ALA A 4 7.27 -7.94 8.73
CA ALA A 4 7.66 -9.13 7.97
C ALA A 4 8.64 -8.77 6.84
N PHE A 5 8.36 -7.71 6.07
CA PHE A 5 9.25 -7.25 5.00
C PHE A 5 10.59 -6.74 5.54
N ALA A 6 10.58 -5.98 6.64
CA ALA A 6 11.81 -5.53 7.28
C ALA A 6 12.66 -6.72 7.75
N ALA A 7 12.05 -7.75 8.32
CA ALA A 7 12.72 -8.97 8.76
C ALA A 7 13.27 -9.80 7.58
N ALA A 8 12.61 -9.76 6.42
CA ALA A 8 13.07 -10.43 5.19
C ALA A 8 14.17 -9.67 4.43
N GLY A 9 14.55 -8.46 4.89
CA GLY A 9 15.55 -7.64 4.24
C GLY A 9 15.01 -6.76 3.10
N ASP A 10 13.69 -6.67 2.95
CA ASP A 10 13.01 -5.79 1.99
C ASP A 10 12.49 -4.56 2.72
N PRO A 11 13.29 -3.49 2.86
CA PRO A 11 12.88 -2.37 3.67
C PRO A 11 11.63 -1.69 3.08
N PRO A 12 10.49 -1.77 3.80
CA PRO A 12 9.30 -1.01 3.41
C PRO A 12 9.58 0.49 3.59
N PRO A 13 8.69 1.37 3.10
CA PRO A 13 8.74 2.77 3.51
C PRO A 13 8.83 2.87 5.02
N ARG A 14 9.68 3.78 5.52
CA ARG A 14 9.77 4.00 6.97
C ARG A 14 8.39 4.30 7.53
N SER A 15 7.96 3.51 8.50
CA SER A 15 6.61 3.58 9.05
C SER A 15 6.64 3.44 10.56
N ILE A 16 5.73 4.11 11.24
CA ILE A 16 5.58 4.09 12.69
C ILE A 16 4.11 3.90 13.03
N LEU A 17 3.81 2.90 13.85
CA LEU A 17 2.49 2.65 14.39
C LEU A 17 2.25 3.55 15.60
N ILE A 18 1.16 4.30 15.59
CA ILE A 18 0.73 5.19 16.66
C ILE A 18 -0.51 4.60 17.32
N GLU A 19 -0.32 4.10 18.53
CA GLU A 19 -1.40 3.61 19.39
C GLU A 19 -1.93 4.74 20.30
N PRO A 20 -3.08 4.57 20.98
CA PRO A 20 -3.52 5.50 22.01
C PRO A 20 -2.46 5.66 23.10
N GLY A 21 -2.04 6.92 23.35
CA GLY A 21 -1.01 7.23 24.37
C GLY A 21 0.43 7.21 23.85
N THR A 22 0.68 6.85 22.59
CA THR A 22 2.03 6.95 22.01
C THR A 22 2.52 8.40 22.02
N ASP A 23 3.72 8.63 22.54
CA ASP A 23 4.39 9.93 22.42
C ASP A 23 4.79 10.19 20.97
N LEU A 24 4.30 11.29 20.40
CA LEU A 24 4.55 11.63 19.01
C LEU A 24 6.01 12.03 18.71
N SER A 25 6.85 12.17 19.71
CA SER A 25 8.30 12.38 19.53
C SER A 25 8.96 11.21 18.75
N VAL A 26 8.36 10.03 18.72
CA VAL A 26 8.80 8.88 17.91
C VAL A 26 8.80 9.19 16.40
N LEU A 27 8.01 10.18 15.96
CA LEU A 27 7.94 10.63 14.56
C LEU A 27 9.06 11.61 14.19
N ASN A 28 9.87 12.02 15.15
CA ASN A 28 10.99 12.93 14.87
C ASN A 28 11.97 12.30 13.88
N GLY A 29 12.41 13.07 12.89
CA GLY A 29 13.33 12.62 11.86
C GLY A 29 12.70 11.82 10.72
N MET A 30 11.36 11.69 10.66
CA MET A 30 10.68 11.21 9.45
C MET A 30 10.75 12.25 8.33
N GLN A 31 10.88 11.76 7.08
CA GLN A 31 10.99 12.62 5.90
C GLN A 31 9.61 12.94 5.34
N TYR A 32 9.31 14.24 5.22
CA TYR A 32 8.05 14.71 4.60
C TYR A 32 8.14 14.68 3.07
N PRO A 33 7.03 14.48 2.36
CA PRO A 33 5.67 14.31 2.89
C PRO A 33 5.47 12.96 3.58
N LEU A 34 4.49 12.90 4.50
CA LEU A 34 4.08 11.68 5.19
C LEU A 34 2.66 11.28 4.77
N ILE A 35 2.38 9.98 4.80
CA ILE A 35 1.02 9.43 4.74
C ILE A 35 0.61 9.06 6.17
N VAL A 36 -0.56 9.55 6.57
CA VAL A 36 -1.21 9.20 7.84
C VAL A 36 -2.50 8.46 7.52
N LYS A 37 -2.65 7.22 8.01
CA LYS A 37 -3.79 6.38 7.69
C LYS A 37 -4.23 5.51 8.87
N PRO A 38 -5.52 5.16 9.01
CA PRO A 38 -5.96 4.12 9.93
C PRO A 38 -5.42 2.75 9.49
N THR A 39 -5.27 1.82 10.44
CA THR A 39 -4.73 0.47 10.17
C THR A 39 -5.80 -0.52 9.71
N ASP A 40 -7.08 -0.18 9.83
CA ASP A 40 -8.24 -1.07 9.74
C ASP A 40 -9.35 -0.53 8.83
N ARG A 41 -8.98 0.28 7.83
CA ARG A 41 -9.92 0.83 6.84
C ARG A 41 -9.48 0.51 5.42
N SER A 42 -10.43 0.56 4.50
CA SER A 42 -10.25 0.39 3.06
C SER A 42 -10.83 1.58 2.29
N GLY A 43 -10.52 1.68 0.99
CA GLY A 43 -11.07 2.70 0.10
C GLY A 43 -10.60 4.10 0.49
N SER A 44 -9.34 4.28 0.80
CA SER A 44 -8.68 5.57 1.13
C SER A 44 -9.32 6.34 2.30
N ARG A 45 -10.20 5.71 3.10
CA ARG A 45 -10.88 6.37 4.21
C ARG A 45 -9.93 6.76 5.33
N GLY A 46 -9.87 8.04 5.64
CA GLY A 46 -9.02 8.58 6.71
C GLY A 46 -7.55 8.72 6.32
N ILE A 47 -7.19 8.47 5.06
CA ILE A 47 -5.85 8.76 4.54
C ILE A 47 -5.66 10.27 4.41
N THR A 48 -4.51 10.76 4.80
CA THR A 48 -4.11 12.16 4.62
C THR A 48 -2.63 12.23 4.29
N GLU A 49 -2.29 12.89 3.19
CA GLU A 49 -0.91 13.31 2.93
C GLU A 49 -0.60 14.57 3.74
N VAL A 50 0.50 14.53 4.46
CA VAL A 50 0.98 15.60 5.33
C VAL A 50 2.28 16.15 4.80
N GLN A 51 2.25 17.40 4.34
CA GLN A 51 3.40 18.08 3.72
C GLN A 51 4.38 18.70 4.74
N ARG A 52 3.92 18.95 5.96
CA ARG A 52 4.69 19.69 6.98
C ARG A 52 4.26 19.33 8.42
N PRO A 53 5.17 19.43 9.40
CA PRO A 53 4.91 19.04 10.79
C PRO A 53 3.65 19.65 11.39
N ALA A 54 3.34 20.91 11.09
CA ALA A 54 2.19 21.61 11.65
C ALA A 54 0.82 20.94 11.37
N ALA A 55 0.71 20.12 10.30
CA ALA A 55 -0.52 19.43 9.95
C ALA A 55 -0.60 18.00 10.52
N LEU A 56 0.50 17.48 11.09
CA LEU A 56 0.61 16.06 11.46
C LEU A 56 -0.37 15.66 12.56
N GLN A 57 -0.45 16.45 13.63
CA GLN A 57 -1.35 16.17 14.76
C GLN A 57 -2.81 16.07 14.31
N ALA A 58 -3.28 16.99 13.48
CA ALA A 58 -4.66 17.00 12.96
C ALA A 58 -4.95 15.79 12.07
N ALA A 59 -3.96 15.37 11.26
CA ALA A 59 -4.07 14.18 10.43
C ALA A 59 -4.16 12.90 11.28
N ILE A 60 -3.35 12.77 12.33
CA ILE A 60 -3.40 11.64 13.27
C ILE A 60 -4.77 11.55 13.96
N VAL A 61 -5.29 12.68 14.45
CA VAL A 61 -6.62 12.72 15.10
C VAL A 61 -7.68 12.22 14.11
N ARG A 62 -7.71 12.73 12.89
CA ARG A 62 -8.67 12.35 11.85
C ARG A 62 -8.58 10.86 11.50
N ALA A 63 -7.38 10.33 11.29
CA ALA A 63 -7.17 8.92 11.01
C ALA A 63 -7.64 8.04 12.18
N ARG A 64 -7.35 8.45 13.43
CA ARG A 64 -7.76 7.74 14.65
C ARG A 64 -9.29 7.72 14.82
N GLU A 65 -9.97 8.80 14.48
CA GLU A 65 -11.44 8.86 14.52
C GLU A 65 -12.06 7.84 13.56
N GLN A 66 -11.44 7.66 12.38
CA GLN A 66 -11.88 6.70 11.38
C GLN A 66 -11.51 5.25 11.73
N SER A 67 -10.48 5.00 12.51
CA SER A 67 -10.04 3.66 12.91
C SER A 67 -10.97 3.03 13.96
N PHE A 68 -11.30 1.75 13.79
CA PHE A 68 -12.02 0.96 14.80
C PHE A 68 -11.13 0.71 16.03
N GLU A 69 -9.88 0.29 15.80
CA GLU A 69 -8.90 0.01 16.86
C GLU A 69 -8.21 1.27 17.41
N LYS A 70 -8.52 2.44 16.85
CA LYS A 70 -7.90 3.73 17.21
C LYS A 70 -6.39 3.77 16.97
N LYS A 71 -5.88 2.87 16.13
CA LYS A 71 -4.49 2.81 15.69
C LYS A 71 -4.30 3.56 14.38
N VAL A 72 -3.16 4.22 14.24
CA VAL A 72 -2.80 5.02 13.07
C VAL A 72 -1.41 4.63 12.61
N LEU A 73 -1.25 4.43 11.31
CA LEU A 73 0.06 4.25 10.69
C LEU A 73 0.52 5.57 10.08
N VAL A 74 1.73 5.99 10.42
CA VAL A 74 2.41 7.14 9.82
C VAL A 74 3.57 6.59 8.98
N GLU A 75 3.59 6.90 7.68
CA GLU A 75 4.58 6.37 6.73
C GLU A 75 5.20 7.50 5.91
N GLU A 76 6.46 7.36 5.53
CA GLU A 76 7.07 8.23 4.52
C GLU A 76 6.40 8.00 3.16
N PHE A 77 6.13 9.09 2.44
CA PHE A 77 5.41 9.04 1.18
C PHE A 77 6.25 8.34 0.09
N VAL A 78 5.64 7.40 -0.60
CA VAL A 78 6.24 6.75 -1.76
C VAL A 78 5.75 7.45 -3.02
N THR A 79 6.68 7.97 -3.80
CA THR A 79 6.41 8.56 -5.12
C THR A 79 6.27 7.47 -6.19
N GLY A 80 5.54 7.77 -7.25
CA GLY A 80 5.40 6.88 -8.41
C GLY A 80 3.95 6.71 -8.86
N GLN A 81 3.78 6.10 -10.03
CA GLN A 81 2.49 5.69 -10.56
C GLN A 81 1.98 4.48 -9.77
N GLU A 82 0.72 4.49 -9.42
CA GLU A 82 0.09 3.45 -8.61
C GLU A 82 -0.50 2.34 -9.49
N TYR A 83 -0.27 1.11 -9.06
CA TYR A 83 -0.79 -0.11 -9.67
C TYR A 83 -1.35 -1.04 -8.60
N SER A 84 -2.30 -1.87 -9.01
CA SER A 84 -2.69 -3.05 -8.23
C SER A 84 -2.39 -4.33 -8.99
N VAL A 85 -2.21 -5.42 -8.25
CA VAL A 85 -1.88 -6.74 -8.77
C VAL A 85 -2.79 -7.75 -8.12
N GLU A 86 -3.57 -8.45 -8.95
CA GLU A 86 -4.43 -9.53 -8.52
C GLU A 86 -3.70 -10.85 -8.69
N CYS A 87 -3.66 -11.65 -7.61
CA CYS A 87 -3.10 -13.00 -7.64
C CYS A 87 -4.04 -14.00 -6.97
N VAL A 88 -3.86 -15.27 -7.34
CA VAL A 88 -4.42 -16.42 -6.62
C VAL A 88 -3.27 -17.33 -6.22
N SER A 89 -3.27 -17.77 -4.97
CA SER A 89 -2.31 -18.73 -4.44
C SER A 89 -2.99 -20.05 -4.16
N TYR A 90 -2.30 -21.16 -4.44
CA TYR A 90 -2.73 -22.49 -4.08
C TYR A 90 -1.53 -23.32 -3.64
N ARG A 91 -1.53 -23.77 -2.39
CA ARG A 91 -0.43 -24.55 -1.78
C ARG A 91 0.93 -23.87 -1.91
N GLY A 92 0.98 -22.54 -1.80
CA GLY A 92 2.20 -21.74 -1.93
C GLY A 92 2.62 -21.45 -3.38
N GLU A 93 1.93 -21.97 -4.38
CA GLU A 93 2.13 -21.57 -5.76
C GLU A 93 1.27 -20.34 -6.09
N HIS A 94 1.92 -19.27 -6.56
CA HIS A 94 1.27 -17.99 -6.86
C HIS A 94 1.03 -17.84 -8.36
N HIS A 95 -0.17 -17.42 -8.73
CA HIS A 95 -0.57 -17.15 -10.10
C HIS A 95 -0.97 -15.69 -10.24
N LEU A 96 -0.24 -14.93 -11.06
CA LEU A 96 -0.58 -13.56 -11.40
C LEU A 96 -1.74 -13.56 -12.39
N LEU A 97 -2.85 -12.96 -12.00
CA LEU A 97 -4.03 -12.82 -12.85
C LEU A 97 -3.95 -11.54 -13.68
N GLN A 98 -3.78 -10.38 -13.02
CA GLN A 98 -3.78 -9.09 -13.70
C GLN A 98 -2.93 -8.06 -12.97
N ILE A 99 -2.42 -7.09 -13.75
CA ILE A 99 -1.86 -5.84 -13.24
C ILE A 99 -2.73 -4.70 -13.77
N THR A 100 -3.22 -3.88 -12.88
CA THR A 100 -4.12 -2.74 -13.15
C THR A 100 -3.38 -1.43 -12.88
N LEU A 101 -3.45 -0.51 -13.83
CA LEU A 101 -3.04 0.88 -13.63
C LEU A 101 -4.16 1.64 -12.93
N LYS A 102 -3.84 2.31 -11.80
CA LYS A 102 -4.79 3.09 -11.01
C LYS A 102 -4.67 4.58 -11.30
N TYR A 103 -5.81 5.22 -11.51
CA TYR A 103 -5.93 6.67 -11.59
C TYR A 103 -6.56 7.20 -10.30
N THR A 104 -5.97 8.24 -9.73
CA THR A 104 -6.47 8.86 -8.49
C THR A 104 -6.54 10.37 -8.64
N THR A 105 -7.29 11.03 -7.75
CA THR A 105 -7.31 12.51 -7.67
C THR A 105 -5.96 13.10 -7.26
N GLY A 106 -5.01 12.27 -6.81
CA GLY A 106 -3.79 12.74 -6.16
C GLY A 106 -4.06 13.32 -4.76
N ALA A 107 -3.04 14.05 -4.26
CA ALA A 107 -3.13 14.69 -2.94
C ALA A 107 -4.36 15.62 -2.83
N PRO A 108 -4.97 15.75 -1.63
CA PRO A 108 -4.55 15.14 -0.38
C PRO A 108 -5.24 13.79 -0.07
N MET A 109 -6.22 13.35 -0.85
CA MET A 109 -7.12 12.25 -0.47
C MET A 109 -6.94 10.97 -1.26
N TYR A 110 -6.31 11.01 -2.43
CA TYR A 110 -6.03 9.83 -3.28
C TYR A 110 -7.27 8.98 -3.60
N ILE A 111 -8.40 9.65 -3.89
CA ILE A 111 -9.64 8.96 -4.28
C ILE A 111 -9.43 8.36 -5.67
N GLU A 112 -9.77 7.08 -5.82
CA GLU A 112 -9.70 6.39 -7.11
C GLU A 112 -10.72 6.98 -8.08
N THR A 113 -10.29 7.25 -9.32
CA THR A 113 -11.09 7.87 -10.38
C THR A 113 -11.22 6.98 -11.60
N GLY A 114 -10.44 5.92 -11.70
CA GLY A 114 -10.50 4.96 -12.80
C GLY A 114 -9.38 3.93 -12.76
N HIS A 115 -9.55 2.90 -13.57
CA HIS A 115 -8.63 1.79 -13.73
C HIS A 115 -8.38 1.50 -15.21
N MET A 116 -7.18 1.01 -15.54
CA MET A 116 -6.88 0.48 -16.87
C MET A 116 -6.33 -0.94 -16.74
N GLU A 117 -7.02 -1.88 -17.36
CA GLU A 117 -6.68 -3.29 -17.41
C GLU A 117 -6.60 -3.79 -18.86
N PRO A 118 -5.51 -4.48 -19.23
CA PRO A 118 -4.25 -4.63 -18.50
C PRO A 118 -3.48 -3.31 -18.40
N ALA A 119 -2.65 -3.16 -17.36
CA ALA A 119 -1.75 -2.04 -17.24
C ALA A 119 -0.75 -1.99 -18.43
N PRO A 120 -0.46 -0.82 -19.00
CA PRO A 120 0.43 -0.68 -20.18
C PRO A 120 1.91 -0.79 -19.78
N LEU A 121 2.30 -1.92 -19.19
CA LEU A 121 3.66 -2.22 -18.79
C LEU A 121 4.40 -3.02 -19.87
N THR A 122 5.70 -2.80 -20.00
CA THR A 122 6.58 -3.68 -20.80
C THR A 122 6.60 -5.09 -20.21
N ALA A 123 6.92 -6.09 -21.03
CA ALA A 123 7.04 -7.47 -20.57
C ALA A 123 8.07 -7.61 -19.43
N GLU A 124 9.19 -6.87 -19.52
CA GLU A 124 10.23 -6.84 -18.49
C GLU A 124 9.70 -6.27 -17.16
N MET A 125 8.99 -5.14 -17.23
CA MET A 125 8.42 -4.52 -16.01
C MET A 125 7.32 -5.40 -15.40
N ARG A 126 6.50 -6.04 -16.23
CA ARG A 126 5.48 -7.00 -15.77
C ARG A 126 6.12 -8.16 -15.00
N GLU A 127 7.22 -8.71 -15.52
CA GLU A 127 7.95 -9.80 -14.85
C GLU A 127 8.60 -9.32 -13.54
N LYS A 128 9.15 -8.12 -13.52
CA LYS A 128 9.69 -7.51 -12.30
C LYS A 128 8.62 -7.31 -11.23
N VAL A 129 7.44 -6.82 -11.62
CA VAL A 129 6.27 -6.69 -10.71
C VAL A 129 5.86 -8.05 -10.18
N ARG A 130 5.72 -9.05 -11.06
CA ARG A 130 5.38 -10.43 -10.67
C ARG A 130 6.35 -10.97 -9.61
N SER A 131 7.66 -10.83 -9.85
CA SER A 131 8.69 -11.32 -8.94
C SER A 131 8.61 -10.65 -7.57
N VAL A 132 8.45 -9.32 -7.54
CA VAL A 132 8.31 -8.56 -6.27
C VAL A 132 7.06 -8.96 -5.50
N VAL A 133 5.92 -9.12 -6.19
CA VAL A 133 4.66 -9.51 -5.54
C VAL A 133 4.72 -10.94 -5.02
N PHE A 134 5.24 -11.89 -5.80
CA PHE A 134 5.35 -13.29 -5.38
C PHE A 134 6.26 -13.44 -4.16
N HIS A 135 7.43 -12.77 -4.18
CA HIS A 135 8.30 -12.73 -3.01
C HIS A 135 7.61 -12.15 -1.77
N ALA A 136 6.78 -11.12 -1.95
CA ALA A 136 6.02 -10.54 -0.85
C ALA A 136 4.93 -11.49 -0.32
N LEU A 137 4.26 -12.25 -1.19
CA LEU A 137 3.28 -13.26 -0.79
C LEU A 137 3.93 -14.40 -0.02
N ASP A 138 5.11 -14.86 -0.48
CA ASP A 138 5.94 -15.85 0.24
C ASP A 138 6.34 -15.33 1.63
N THR A 139 6.84 -14.09 1.71
CA THR A 139 7.26 -13.44 2.97
C THR A 139 6.10 -13.32 3.96
N LEU A 140 4.87 -13.18 3.48
CA LEU A 140 3.66 -13.14 4.31
C LEU A 140 3.02 -14.52 4.54
N GLU A 141 3.66 -15.59 4.06
CA GLU A 141 3.18 -16.98 4.18
C GLU A 141 1.76 -17.18 3.60
N ILE A 142 1.42 -16.42 2.55
CA ILE A 142 0.12 -16.56 1.87
C ILE A 142 0.17 -17.79 0.96
N GLN A 143 -0.43 -18.88 1.42
CA GLN A 143 -0.41 -20.16 0.71
C GLN A 143 -1.66 -20.43 -0.12
N ASN A 144 -2.81 -19.89 0.27
CA ASN A 144 -4.09 -20.19 -0.40
C ASN A 144 -5.00 -18.96 -0.43
N GLY A 145 -5.71 -18.79 -1.52
CA GLY A 145 -6.71 -17.73 -1.70
C GLY A 145 -6.27 -16.60 -2.59
N ALA A 146 -7.15 -15.62 -2.72
CA ALA A 146 -6.90 -14.42 -3.52
C ALA A 146 -6.07 -13.39 -2.74
N SER A 147 -5.27 -12.61 -3.47
CA SER A 147 -4.59 -11.44 -2.93
C SER A 147 -4.67 -10.26 -3.88
N HIS A 148 -4.79 -9.08 -3.29
CA HIS A 148 -4.75 -7.77 -3.94
C HIS A 148 -3.56 -7.00 -3.38
N SER A 149 -2.57 -6.74 -4.22
CA SER A 149 -1.35 -6.03 -3.85
C SER A 149 -1.34 -4.64 -4.48
N GLU A 150 -1.15 -3.60 -3.69
CA GLU A 150 -0.97 -2.24 -4.17
C GLU A 150 0.52 -1.87 -4.15
N LEU A 151 0.99 -1.28 -5.22
CA LEU A 151 2.39 -0.87 -5.38
C LEU A 151 2.52 0.43 -6.17
N LYS A 152 3.66 1.08 -6.03
CA LYS A 152 4.05 2.21 -6.87
C LYS A 152 5.33 1.92 -7.64
N ILE A 153 5.37 2.39 -8.89
CA ILE A 153 6.54 2.32 -9.75
C ILE A 153 6.99 3.76 -10.00
N ASP A 154 8.22 4.08 -9.59
CA ASP A 154 8.80 5.40 -9.82
C ASP A 154 9.36 5.56 -11.24
N GLN A 155 9.83 6.75 -11.58
CA GLN A 155 10.40 7.06 -12.90
C GLN A 155 11.68 6.27 -13.23
N ALA A 156 12.38 5.78 -12.21
CA ALA A 156 13.57 4.94 -12.38
C ALA A 156 13.22 3.44 -12.50
N GLY A 157 11.93 3.09 -12.42
CA GLY A 157 11.46 1.70 -12.46
C GLY A 157 11.65 0.94 -11.14
N ASN A 158 11.83 1.64 -10.02
CA ASN A 158 11.83 1.00 -8.71
C ASN A 158 10.40 0.72 -8.26
N ILE A 159 10.17 -0.46 -7.70
CA ILE A 159 8.87 -0.90 -7.20
C ILE A 159 8.85 -0.81 -5.68
N LYS A 160 7.78 -0.22 -5.14
CA LYS A 160 7.54 -0.16 -3.69
C LYS A 160 6.13 -0.64 -3.38
N LEU A 161 6.03 -1.68 -2.55
CA LEU A 161 4.75 -2.20 -2.06
C LEU A 161 4.12 -1.26 -1.04
N ILE A 162 2.84 -0.98 -1.25
CA ILE A 162 2.02 -0.10 -0.40
C ILE A 162 1.17 -0.92 0.55
N GLU A 163 0.43 -1.90 0.01
CA GLU A 163 -0.49 -2.73 0.79
C GLU A 163 -0.67 -4.11 0.13
N ILE A 164 -0.98 -5.13 0.93
CA ILE A 164 -1.43 -6.44 0.45
C ILE A 164 -2.63 -6.86 1.27
N GLY A 165 -3.76 -7.08 0.60
CA GLY A 165 -4.98 -7.61 1.17
C GLY A 165 -5.21 -9.07 0.76
N GLY A 166 -5.58 -9.93 1.70
CA GLY A 166 -5.94 -11.35 1.44
C GLY A 166 -7.35 -11.49 0.83
N ARG A 167 -7.61 -10.76 -0.25
CA ARG A 167 -8.90 -10.70 -0.98
C ARG A 167 -8.66 -10.23 -2.41
N MET A 168 -9.65 -10.33 -3.27
CA MET A 168 -9.65 -9.65 -4.57
C MET A 168 -9.79 -8.12 -4.40
N GLY A 169 -9.36 -7.37 -5.39
CA GLY A 169 -9.56 -5.92 -5.48
C GLY A 169 -11.03 -5.51 -5.42
N GLY A 170 -11.27 -4.26 -5.04
CA GLY A 170 -12.59 -3.62 -5.14
C GLY A 170 -12.93 -3.23 -6.58
N ASP A 171 -13.97 -2.37 -6.73
CA ASP A 171 -14.34 -1.70 -7.98
C ASP A 171 -14.48 -2.63 -9.20
N CYS A 172 -14.94 -3.85 -8.96
CA CYS A 172 -15.12 -4.90 -9.97
C CYS A 172 -13.82 -5.37 -10.68
N ILE A 173 -12.63 -5.01 -10.21
CA ILE A 173 -11.35 -5.47 -10.78
C ILE A 173 -11.36 -6.99 -10.95
N GLY A 174 -11.73 -7.73 -9.89
CA GLY A 174 -11.78 -9.20 -9.93
C GLY A 174 -12.86 -9.81 -10.82
N SER A 175 -13.80 -9.05 -11.33
CA SER A 175 -14.87 -9.53 -12.22
C SER A 175 -14.58 -9.35 -13.70
N HIS A 176 -13.49 -8.67 -14.03
CA HIS A 176 -13.01 -8.44 -15.41
C HIS A 176 -11.74 -9.25 -15.74
N LEU A 177 -11.37 -10.18 -14.86
CA LEU A 177 -10.20 -11.08 -15.01
C LEU A 177 -10.48 -12.26 -15.91
#